data_cea1a53e587e28a8de10167ac1316680
#
_entry.id   cea1a53e587e28a8de10167ac1316680
#
_cell.length_a   1.000
_cell.length_b   1.000
_cell.length_c   1.000
_cell.angle_alpha   90.00
_cell.angle_beta   90.00
_cell.angle_gamma   90.00
#
_symmetry.space_group_name_H-M   'P 1'
#
loop_
_entity.id
_entity.type
_entity.pdbx_description
1 polymer ?
#
loop_
_entity_poly.entity_id
_entity_poly.type
_entity_poly.pdbx_seq_one_letter_code
_entity_poly.pdbx_strand_id
1 'polypeptide(L)'
;DVVYAASRIREIQMKGQSLDRQQYAEGQLFIAVSRVIDNQNNTLGSGGSKTKYDYDGSSSKVSFDGLLNRLDGKGGRFRNNLQSKYVESVGYSTVSPDPNLSIDEVGVPMKVCKEISYPRMVTEDNMEEMKQYVQNAIDGVYPQATYIHPDGFAEIESATKLTHSLLKKRTEEAQQRVLDEVRPGVVVHVNLMEGDICLFNRAPSLHRQSIMAFRVRPVPTKTLSFNPTVCIPFNADYDGDAMKAHFIQSEAAKAEAEKLMMLTKN
;
A
#
# COMPACT_ATOMS: atom_id res chain seq x y z
N ASP A 1 26.78 -5.19 22.18
CA ASP A 1 28.13 -5.72 21.87
C ASP A 1 29.16 -4.62 21.75
N VAL A 2 28.90 -3.57 20.98
CA VAL A 2 29.82 -2.41 20.88
C VAL A 2 29.99 -1.74 22.24
N VAL A 3 28.91 -1.50 22.97
CA VAL A 3 28.95 -0.91 24.33
C VAL A 3 29.72 -1.80 25.30
N TYR A 4 29.50 -3.13 25.24
CA TYR A 4 30.23 -4.08 26.07
C TYR A 4 31.73 -4.10 25.72
N ALA A 5 32.10 -4.13 24.44
CA ALA A 5 33.49 -4.09 24.01
C ALA A 5 34.18 -2.77 24.44
N ALA A 6 33.50 -1.64 24.32
CA ALA A 6 34.02 -0.34 24.77
C ALA A 6 34.18 -0.28 26.31
N SER A 7 33.25 -0.80 27.08
CA SER A 7 33.36 -0.86 28.55
C SER A 7 34.51 -1.74 29.01
N ARG A 8 34.76 -2.86 28.31
CA ARG A 8 35.88 -3.74 28.59
C ARG A 8 37.27 -3.09 28.32
N ILE A 9 37.37 -2.28 27.28
CA ILE A 9 38.60 -1.51 27.02
C ILE A 9 38.87 -0.53 28.16
N ARG A 10 37.86 0.20 28.65
CA ARG A 10 37.98 1.11 29.80
C ARG A 10 38.44 0.35 31.06
N GLU A 11 37.88 -0.81 31.30
CA GLU A 11 38.25 -1.63 32.47
C GLU A 11 39.71 -2.09 32.39
N ILE A 12 40.18 -2.52 31.18
CA ILE A 12 41.57 -2.94 30.95
C ILE A 12 42.52 -1.77 31.14
N GLN A 13 42.19 -0.58 30.65
CA GLN A 13 42.95 0.64 30.81
C GLN A 13 43.05 1.05 32.29
N MET A 14 41.93 1.04 33.02
CA MET A 14 41.92 1.37 34.45
C MET A 14 42.72 0.41 35.30
N LYS A 15 42.76 -0.86 34.94
CA LYS A 15 43.52 -1.89 35.70
C LYS A 15 45.00 -1.99 35.28
N GLY A 16 45.48 -1.15 34.33
CA GLY A 16 46.89 -1.15 33.88
C GLY A 16 47.34 -2.48 33.31
N GLN A 17 46.50 -3.21 32.61
CA GLN A 17 46.82 -4.52 32.04
C GLN A 17 47.75 -4.41 30.83
N SER A 18 48.40 -5.55 30.47
CA SER A 18 49.39 -5.61 29.39
C SER A 18 48.90 -5.05 28.04
N LEU A 19 49.85 -4.54 27.24
CA LEU A 19 49.59 -3.97 25.93
C LEU A 19 48.86 -4.95 24.98
N ASP A 20 49.22 -6.23 25.03
CA ASP A 20 48.60 -7.29 24.22
C ASP A 20 47.10 -7.45 24.50
N ARG A 21 46.69 -7.33 25.78
CA ARG A 21 45.27 -7.38 26.16
C ARG A 21 44.49 -6.14 25.68
N GLN A 22 45.13 -4.99 25.67
CA GLN A 22 44.55 -3.77 25.15
C GLN A 22 44.32 -3.89 23.63
N GLN A 23 45.34 -4.32 22.89
CA GLN A 23 45.25 -4.54 21.42
C GLN A 23 44.17 -5.58 21.06
N TYR A 24 44.09 -6.67 21.84
CA TYR A 24 43.05 -7.67 21.65
C TYR A 24 41.64 -7.09 21.86
N ALA A 25 41.43 -6.28 22.91
CA ALA A 25 40.15 -5.67 23.20
C ALA A 25 39.77 -4.63 22.14
N GLU A 26 40.73 -3.86 21.62
CA GLU A 26 40.53 -2.94 20.50
C GLU A 26 40.12 -3.66 19.23
N GLY A 27 40.77 -4.80 18.92
CA GLY A 27 40.38 -5.68 17.83
C GLY A 27 38.94 -6.21 17.95
N GLN A 28 38.52 -6.59 19.16
CA GLN A 28 37.14 -7.01 19.40
C GLN A 28 36.14 -5.86 19.21
N LEU A 29 36.48 -4.64 19.62
CA LEU A 29 35.66 -3.46 19.37
C LEU A 29 35.54 -3.19 17.86
N PHE A 30 36.64 -3.22 17.13
CA PHE A 30 36.66 -3.05 15.68
C PHE A 30 35.76 -4.08 14.98
N ILE A 31 35.84 -5.35 15.34
CA ILE A 31 34.98 -6.40 14.82
C ILE A 31 33.48 -6.10 15.16
N ALA A 32 33.19 -5.67 16.38
CA ALA A 32 31.84 -5.36 16.80
C ALA A 32 31.24 -4.17 16.02
N VAL A 33 32.03 -3.13 15.77
CA VAL A 33 31.62 -1.97 14.96
C VAL A 33 31.45 -2.36 13.49
N SER A 34 32.39 -3.12 12.93
CA SER A 34 32.30 -3.59 11.54
C SER A 34 31.03 -4.40 11.29
N ARG A 35 30.62 -5.22 12.24
CA ARG A 35 29.36 -5.98 12.16
C ARG A 35 28.10 -5.10 12.20
N VAL A 36 28.15 -3.96 12.87
CA VAL A 36 27.03 -3.01 12.83
C VAL A 36 26.88 -2.41 11.43
N ILE A 37 28.00 -2.21 10.74
CA ILE A 37 28.00 -1.63 9.38
C ILE A 37 27.67 -2.72 8.35
N ASP A 38 28.43 -3.80 8.35
CA ASP A 38 28.27 -4.92 7.41
C ASP A 38 28.34 -6.27 8.14
N ASN A 39 27.24 -7.00 8.09
CA ASN A 39 27.15 -8.34 8.67
C ASN A 39 26.92 -9.42 7.60
N GLN A 40 27.05 -9.09 6.32
CA GLN A 40 26.80 -10.06 5.24
C GLN A 40 27.84 -11.19 5.20
N ASN A 41 29.08 -10.85 5.46
CA ASN A 41 30.16 -11.76 5.17
C ASN A 41 30.79 -12.45 6.40
N ASN A 42 30.22 -12.49 7.54
CA ASN A 42 30.72 -13.25 8.72
C ASN A 42 32.26 -13.57 8.73
N THR A 43 33.03 -12.85 7.89
CA THR A 43 34.43 -13.11 7.59
C THR A 43 35.38 -12.66 8.71
N LEU A 44 34.89 -11.85 9.62
CA LEU A 44 35.63 -11.36 10.77
C LEU A 44 35.28 -12.17 12.03
N GLY A 45 35.67 -13.42 12.06
CA GLY A 45 35.63 -14.27 13.25
C GLY A 45 34.35 -15.09 13.43
N SER A 46 34.52 -16.40 13.44
CA SER A 46 33.51 -17.37 13.80
C SER A 46 33.06 -17.19 15.26
N GLY A 47 31.97 -16.53 15.51
CA GLY A 47 31.50 -16.42 16.89
C GLY A 47 30.50 -15.26 17.12
N GLY A 48 29.43 -15.20 16.37
CA GLY A 48 28.51 -14.10 16.53
C GLY A 48 27.07 -14.35 16.11
N SER A 49 26.65 -15.59 16.09
CA SER A 49 25.24 -15.90 16.12
C SER A 49 24.75 -15.60 17.53
N LYS A 50 24.09 -14.45 17.76
CA LYS A 50 23.34 -14.27 19.01
C LYS A 50 22.17 -15.22 18.98
N THR A 51 22.18 -16.17 19.87
CA THR A 51 20.99 -16.92 20.25
C THR A 51 20.07 -15.95 20.99
N LYS A 52 18.95 -15.61 20.40
CA LYS A 52 17.83 -15.01 21.12
C LYS A 52 17.12 -16.17 21.79
N TYR A 53 17.04 -16.15 23.11
CA TYR A 53 16.19 -17.10 23.82
C TYR A 53 14.77 -16.57 23.72
N ASP A 54 13.90 -17.28 23.03
CA ASP A 54 12.48 -17.03 23.09
C ASP A 54 11.91 -17.47 24.43
N TYR A 55 10.73 -17.00 24.80
CA TYR A 55 10.10 -17.20 26.10
C TYR A 55 9.88 -18.69 26.46
N ASP A 56 9.96 -19.58 25.48
CA ASP A 56 9.84 -21.05 25.60
C ASP A 56 11.19 -21.76 25.76
N GLY A 57 12.29 -21.03 25.85
CA GLY A 57 13.65 -21.62 26.00
C GLY A 57 14.25 -22.14 24.68
N SER A 58 13.59 -21.97 23.55
CA SER A 58 14.14 -22.33 22.24
C SER A 58 15.17 -21.30 21.78
N SER A 59 16.30 -21.77 21.25
CA SER A 59 17.36 -20.91 20.76
C SER A 59 17.21 -20.70 19.25
N SER A 60 16.69 -19.56 18.82
CA SER A 60 16.72 -19.16 17.42
C SER A 60 17.98 -18.35 17.09
N LYS A 61 18.68 -18.73 16.02
CA LYS A 61 19.79 -17.93 15.47
C LYS A 61 19.23 -16.71 14.77
N VAL A 62 19.09 -15.60 15.48
CA VAL A 62 18.69 -14.33 14.86
C VAL A 62 19.91 -13.68 14.26
N SER A 63 19.96 -13.63 12.94
CA SER A 63 20.95 -12.84 12.22
C SER A 63 20.63 -11.36 12.42
N PHE A 64 21.61 -10.60 12.91
CA PHE A 64 21.47 -9.14 13.00
C PHE A 64 21.79 -8.53 11.62
N ASP A 65 20.84 -7.78 11.05
CA ASP A 65 21.06 -7.05 9.81
C ASP A 65 21.88 -5.78 10.06
N GLY A 66 23.09 -5.74 9.53
CA GLY A 66 23.95 -4.55 9.52
C GLY A 66 23.29 -3.39 8.74
N LEU A 67 23.85 -2.20 8.87
CA LEU A 67 23.35 -1.00 8.15
C LEU A 67 23.37 -1.21 6.63
N LEU A 68 24.43 -1.82 6.11
CA LEU A 68 24.58 -2.09 4.68
C LEU A 68 23.51 -3.07 4.19
N ASN A 69 23.22 -4.12 4.95
CA ASN A 69 22.19 -5.09 4.60
C ASN A 69 20.80 -4.46 4.51
N ARG A 70 20.53 -3.44 5.33
CA ARG A 70 19.26 -2.69 5.30
C ARG A 70 19.15 -1.78 4.09
N LEU A 71 20.27 -1.37 3.50
CA LEU A 71 20.31 -0.47 2.34
C LEU A 71 20.37 -1.24 1.03
N ASP A 72 21.13 -2.34 1.00
CA ASP A 72 21.42 -3.11 -0.19
C ASP A 72 20.37 -4.20 -0.49
N GLY A 73 20.45 -4.74 -1.70
CA GLY A 73 19.62 -5.85 -2.16
C GLY A 73 18.18 -5.47 -2.53
N LYS A 74 17.41 -6.50 -2.95
CA LYS A 74 16.02 -6.32 -3.40
C LYS A 74 15.07 -5.86 -2.29
N GLY A 75 15.34 -6.25 -1.05
CA GLY A 75 14.58 -5.85 0.15
C GLY A 75 15.12 -4.57 0.81
N GLY A 76 16.26 -4.06 0.35
CA GLY A 76 16.92 -2.88 0.92
C GLY A 76 16.17 -1.58 0.63
N ARG A 77 16.51 -0.53 1.40
CA ARG A 77 15.82 0.76 1.34
C ARG A 77 15.89 1.42 -0.03
N PHE A 78 17.01 1.30 -0.74
CA PHE A 78 17.15 1.91 -2.07
C PHE A 78 16.18 1.31 -3.08
N ARG A 79 16.12 -0.02 -3.19
CA ARG A 79 15.27 -0.69 -4.18
C ARG A 79 13.81 -0.80 -3.77
N ASN A 80 13.53 -0.99 -2.48
CA ASN A 80 12.18 -1.27 -1.98
C ASN A 80 11.40 -0.02 -1.55
N ASN A 81 12.08 1.06 -1.11
CA ASN A 81 11.40 2.24 -0.57
C ASN A 81 11.66 3.52 -1.36
N LEU A 82 12.80 3.64 -2.10
CA LEU A 82 13.11 4.82 -2.89
C LEU A 82 12.82 4.63 -4.37
N GLN A 83 13.29 3.55 -5.00
CA GLN A 83 13.03 3.23 -6.40
C GLN A 83 11.64 2.65 -6.63
N SER A 84 11.08 1.99 -5.64
CA SER A 84 9.71 1.49 -5.64
C SER A 84 9.06 1.77 -4.29
N LYS A 85 7.73 1.82 -4.27
CA LYS A 85 6.96 1.99 -3.04
C LYS A 85 5.68 1.18 -3.15
N TYR A 86 5.27 0.57 -2.05
CA TYR A 86 3.94 -0.03 -1.98
C TYR A 86 2.88 1.08 -2.04
N VAL A 87 1.88 0.86 -2.85
CA VAL A 87 0.71 1.73 -2.99
C VAL A 87 -0.54 0.92 -2.70
N GLU A 88 -1.51 1.59 -2.11
CA GLU A 88 -2.82 1.02 -1.80
C GLU A 88 -3.81 1.25 -2.95
N SER A 89 -5.00 0.69 -2.83
CA SER A 89 -6.10 0.87 -3.80
C SER A 89 -5.72 0.45 -5.22
N VAL A 90 -5.10 -0.73 -5.35
CA VAL A 90 -4.69 -1.30 -6.63
C VAL A 90 -5.43 -2.59 -6.92
N GLY A 91 -6.08 -2.67 -8.06
CA GLY A 91 -6.59 -3.91 -8.64
C GLY A 91 -5.51 -4.57 -9.50
N TYR A 92 -5.22 -5.84 -9.26
CA TYR A 92 -4.31 -6.64 -10.07
C TYR A 92 -5.01 -7.90 -10.57
N SER A 93 -5.09 -8.06 -11.87
CA SER A 93 -5.73 -9.23 -12.49
C SER A 93 -5.19 -9.47 -13.88
N THR A 94 -5.44 -10.65 -14.41
CA THR A 94 -5.27 -10.94 -15.83
C THR A 94 -6.20 -10.06 -16.66
N VAL A 95 -5.81 -9.82 -17.90
CA VAL A 95 -6.57 -8.99 -18.84
C VAL A 95 -7.27 -9.83 -19.88
N SER A 96 -8.42 -9.35 -20.32
CA SER A 96 -9.22 -9.94 -21.41
C SER A 96 -9.67 -8.87 -22.40
N PRO A 97 -9.85 -9.23 -23.67
CA PRO A 97 -10.34 -8.28 -24.67
C PRO A 97 -11.84 -8.03 -24.48
N ASP A 98 -12.25 -6.77 -24.63
CA ASP A 98 -13.66 -6.41 -24.75
C ASP A 98 -13.81 -5.29 -25.79
N PRO A 99 -14.22 -5.61 -27.02
CA PRO A 99 -14.38 -4.63 -28.08
C PRO A 99 -15.58 -3.69 -27.89
N ASN A 100 -16.48 -3.98 -26.93
CA ASN A 100 -17.65 -3.13 -26.63
C ASN A 100 -17.31 -1.97 -25.70
N LEU A 101 -16.13 -1.99 -25.07
CA LEU A 101 -15.63 -0.86 -24.29
C LEU A 101 -15.12 0.24 -25.22
N SER A 102 -15.33 1.49 -24.84
CA SER A 102 -14.68 2.62 -25.49
C SER A 102 -13.17 2.55 -25.33
N ILE A 103 -12.43 3.26 -26.19
CA ILE A 103 -10.97 3.27 -26.14
C ILE A 103 -10.41 3.90 -24.86
N ASP A 104 -11.19 4.75 -24.20
CA ASP A 104 -10.86 5.43 -22.94
C ASP A 104 -11.48 4.76 -21.70
N GLU A 105 -12.12 3.60 -21.86
CA GLU A 105 -12.72 2.83 -20.79
C GLU A 105 -11.92 1.58 -20.45
N VAL A 106 -11.94 1.21 -19.18
CA VAL A 106 -11.45 -0.07 -18.69
C VAL A 106 -12.55 -0.78 -17.89
N GLY A 107 -12.80 -2.02 -18.25
CA GLY A 107 -13.74 -2.88 -17.53
C GLY A 107 -13.11 -3.40 -16.25
N VAL A 108 -13.71 -3.04 -15.12
CA VAL A 108 -13.27 -3.46 -13.80
C VAL A 108 -14.29 -4.45 -13.22
N PRO A 109 -13.86 -5.60 -12.73
CA PRO A 109 -14.75 -6.58 -12.12
C PRO A 109 -15.61 -5.95 -11.02
N MET A 110 -16.91 -6.22 -11.02
CA MET A 110 -17.86 -5.71 -10.02
C MET A 110 -17.42 -6.04 -8.58
N LYS A 111 -16.73 -7.18 -8.38
CA LYS A 111 -16.17 -7.53 -7.06
C LYS A 111 -15.15 -6.50 -6.60
N VAL A 112 -14.24 -6.09 -7.47
CA VAL A 112 -13.21 -5.07 -7.19
C VAL A 112 -13.87 -3.72 -6.92
N CYS A 113 -14.88 -3.33 -7.72
CA CYS A 113 -15.61 -2.10 -7.51
C CYS A 113 -16.31 -2.02 -6.14
N LYS A 114 -16.77 -3.15 -5.61
CA LYS A 114 -17.39 -3.23 -4.28
C LYS A 114 -16.38 -3.26 -3.12
N GLU A 115 -15.16 -3.70 -3.36
CA GLU A 115 -14.10 -3.79 -2.33
C GLU A 115 -13.32 -2.48 -2.21
N ILE A 116 -13.10 -1.79 -3.33
CA ILE A 116 -12.34 -0.54 -3.35
C ILE A 116 -13.28 0.64 -3.11
N SER A 117 -12.84 1.55 -2.27
CA SER A 117 -13.54 2.79 -2.00
C SER A 117 -12.55 3.96 -1.95
N TYR A 118 -13.04 5.15 -2.17
CA TYR A 118 -12.27 6.39 -2.10
C TYR A 118 -12.99 7.43 -1.24
N PRO A 119 -12.23 8.30 -0.54
CA PRO A 119 -12.80 9.29 0.35
C PRO A 119 -13.39 10.45 -0.43
N ARG A 120 -14.60 10.86 -0.06
CA ARG A 120 -15.25 12.08 -0.53
C ARG A 120 -15.66 12.94 0.66
N MET A 121 -15.25 14.21 0.65
CA MET A 121 -15.68 15.16 1.66
C MET A 121 -17.14 15.55 1.41
N VAL A 122 -17.93 15.53 2.46
CA VAL A 122 -19.31 15.98 2.41
C VAL A 122 -19.34 17.51 2.41
N THR A 123 -19.97 18.09 1.40
CA THR A 123 -20.27 19.51 1.25
C THR A 123 -21.78 19.72 1.29
N GLU A 124 -22.24 20.96 1.37
CA GLU A 124 -23.66 21.27 1.31
C GLU A 124 -24.30 20.81 -0.01
N ASP A 125 -23.55 20.89 -1.12
CA ASP A 125 -24.04 20.52 -2.46
C ASP A 125 -24.18 19.01 -2.68
N ASN A 126 -23.29 18.20 -2.07
CA ASN A 126 -23.28 16.74 -2.28
C ASN A 126 -23.87 15.94 -1.11
N MET A 127 -24.36 16.58 -0.09
CA MET A 127 -24.83 15.94 1.14
C MET A 127 -25.94 14.91 0.88
N GLU A 128 -26.89 15.24 0.00
CA GLU A 128 -28.00 14.34 -0.32
C GLU A 128 -27.51 13.08 -1.08
N GLU A 129 -26.58 13.26 -2.01
CA GLU A 129 -25.92 12.16 -2.71
C GLU A 129 -25.19 11.24 -1.74
N MET A 130 -24.45 11.81 -0.79
CA MET A 130 -23.72 11.03 0.23
C MET A 130 -24.66 10.28 1.17
N LYS A 131 -25.78 10.88 1.58
CA LYS A 131 -26.83 10.19 2.33
C LYS A 131 -27.42 9.02 1.56
N GLN A 132 -27.63 9.18 0.24
CA GLN A 132 -28.12 8.10 -0.60
C GLN A 132 -27.14 6.92 -0.63
N TYR A 133 -25.81 7.15 -0.69
CA TYR A 133 -24.83 6.06 -0.64
C TYR A 133 -24.80 5.36 0.72
N VAL A 134 -25.02 6.10 1.81
CA VAL A 134 -25.15 5.50 3.15
C VAL A 134 -26.46 4.69 3.25
N GLN A 135 -27.56 5.19 2.71
CA GLN A 135 -28.80 4.42 2.63
C GLN A 135 -28.64 3.15 1.80
N ASN A 136 -27.95 3.23 0.67
CA ASN A 136 -27.61 2.06 -0.16
C ASN A 136 -26.79 1.03 0.63
N ALA A 137 -25.91 1.46 1.54
CA ALA A 137 -25.15 0.56 2.41
C ALA A 137 -26.07 -0.17 3.41
N ILE A 138 -27.10 0.48 3.91
CA ILE A 138 -28.14 -0.12 4.76
C ILE A 138 -28.92 -1.17 3.96
N ASP A 139 -29.30 -0.85 2.74
CA ASP A 139 -30.09 -1.71 1.85
C ASP A 139 -29.25 -2.79 1.15
N GLY A 140 -27.92 -2.66 1.18
CA GLY A 140 -26.97 -3.58 0.51
C GLY A 140 -26.94 -3.43 -1.02
N VAL A 141 -27.30 -2.25 -1.53
CA VAL A 141 -27.33 -1.93 -2.96
C VAL A 141 -26.06 -1.21 -3.37
N TYR A 142 -25.49 -1.57 -4.51
CA TYR A 142 -24.33 -0.88 -5.10
C TYR A 142 -24.82 0.27 -6.02
N PRO A 143 -24.14 1.45 -6.04
CA PRO A 143 -22.99 1.86 -5.23
C PRO A 143 -23.38 2.22 -3.78
N GLN A 144 -22.45 1.98 -2.84
CA GLN A 144 -22.71 2.20 -1.42
C GLN A 144 -21.52 2.89 -0.73
N ALA A 145 -21.78 3.49 0.42
CA ALA A 145 -20.74 3.95 1.33
C ALA A 145 -20.15 2.76 2.12
N THR A 146 -18.85 2.82 2.41
CA THR A 146 -18.13 1.76 3.15
C THR A 146 -17.67 2.21 4.53
N TYR A 147 -17.29 3.48 4.67
CA TYR A 147 -16.83 4.08 5.93
C TYR A 147 -17.32 5.52 6.05
N ILE A 148 -17.55 5.96 7.28
CA ILE A 148 -17.78 7.37 7.64
C ILE A 148 -16.73 7.77 8.66
N HIS A 149 -16.04 8.89 8.42
CA HIS A 149 -15.10 9.53 9.32
C HIS A 149 -15.73 10.82 9.86
N PRO A 150 -16.29 10.81 11.08
CA PRO A 150 -17.03 11.94 11.61
C PRO A 150 -16.16 13.19 11.86
N ASP A 151 -14.88 12.99 12.10
CA ASP A 151 -13.92 14.06 12.40
C ASP A 151 -13.01 14.41 11.19
N GLY A 152 -13.51 14.20 9.97
CA GLY A 152 -12.73 14.39 8.75
C GLY A 152 -11.67 13.30 8.53
N PHE A 153 -10.47 13.67 8.12
CA PHE A 153 -9.35 12.73 7.92
C PHE A 153 -8.62 12.32 9.21
N ALA A 154 -9.26 12.47 10.37
CA ALA A 154 -8.74 11.92 11.62
C ALA A 154 -8.62 10.39 11.54
N GLU A 155 -7.74 9.82 12.34
CA GLU A 155 -7.23 8.46 12.33
C GLU A 155 -8.26 7.38 11.92
N ILE A 156 -7.83 6.42 11.11
CA ILE A 156 -8.65 5.29 10.58
C ILE A 156 -9.37 4.52 11.71
N GLU A 157 -8.83 4.56 12.92
CA GLU A 157 -9.42 3.92 14.11
C GLU A 157 -10.76 4.52 14.54
N SER A 158 -11.04 5.78 14.19
CA SER A 158 -12.32 6.45 14.50
C SER A 158 -13.41 6.26 13.44
N ALA A 159 -13.09 5.60 12.31
CA ALA A 159 -14.02 5.41 11.21
C ALA A 159 -15.15 4.42 11.53
N THR A 160 -16.38 4.82 11.30
CA THR A 160 -17.53 3.93 11.37
C THR A 160 -17.63 3.08 10.10
N LYS A 161 -17.39 1.77 10.24
CA LYS A 161 -17.51 0.83 9.11
C LYS A 161 -18.98 0.54 8.80
N LEU A 162 -19.37 0.76 7.55
CA LEU A 162 -20.68 0.50 7.03
C LEU A 162 -20.69 -0.84 6.26
N THR A 163 -21.12 -1.90 6.92
CA THR A 163 -21.31 -3.19 6.27
C THR A 163 -22.79 -3.57 6.37
N HIS A 164 -23.40 -3.92 5.24
CA HIS A 164 -24.83 -4.30 5.20
C HIS A 164 -25.20 -5.32 6.29
N SER A 165 -24.39 -6.34 6.52
CA SER A 165 -24.62 -7.37 7.55
C SER A 165 -24.63 -6.81 8.99
N LEU A 166 -23.87 -5.74 9.25
CA LEU A 166 -23.85 -5.05 10.55
C LEU A 166 -25.00 -4.07 10.67
N LEU A 167 -25.30 -3.33 9.61
CA LEU A 167 -26.36 -2.31 9.58
C LEU A 167 -27.76 -2.95 9.65
N LYS A 168 -27.97 -4.05 8.94
CA LYS A 168 -29.24 -4.79 8.95
C LYS A 168 -29.61 -5.33 10.34
N LYS A 169 -28.65 -5.56 11.21
CA LYS A 169 -28.88 -6.01 12.59
C LYS A 169 -29.18 -4.86 13.57
N ARG A 170 -29.02 -3.60 13.14
CA ARG A 170 -29.30 -2.41 13.95
C ARG A 170 -30.78 -2.08 13.92
N THR A 171 -31.25 -1.42 14.97
CA THR A 171 -32.60 -0.86 15.00
C THR A 171 -32.73 0.31 14.01
N GLU A 172 -33.93 0.61 13.58
CA GLU A 172 -34.22 1.75 12.66
C GLU A 172 -33.69 3.08 13.21
N GLU A 173 -33.82 3.28 14.53
CA GLU A 173 -33.27 4.47 15.19
C GLU A 173 -31.71 4.54 15.10
N ALA A 174 -31.03 3.38 15.18
CA ALA A 174 -29.58 3.35 15.04
C ALA A 174 -29.12 3.52 13.58
N GLN A 175 -29.93 3.09 12.62
CA GLN A 175 -29.69 3.35 11.19
C GLN A 175 -29.88 4.84 10.88
N GLN A 176 -30.92 5.46 11.45
CA GLN A 176 -31.18 6.90 11.28
C GLN A 176 -30.02 7.75 11.86
N ARG A 177 -29.45 7.36 13.01
CA ARG A 177 -28.28 8.06 13.57
C ARG A 177 -27.08 8.05 12.63
N VAL A 178 -26.85 6.93 11.92
CA VAL A 178 -25.76 6.85 10.91
C VAL A 178 -26.02 7.80 9.75
N LEU A 179 -27.26 7.95 9.31
CA LEU A 179 -27.64 8.95 8.29
C LEU A 179 -27.45 10.38 8.80
N ASP A 180 -27.75 10.63 10.06
CA ASP A 180 -27.61 11.96 10.69
C ASP A 180 -26.11 12.34 10.93
N GLU A 181 -25.20 11.35 10.96
CA GLU A 181 -23.76 11.60 10.98
C GLU A 181 -23.26 12.25 9.69
N VAL A 182 -23.96 12.07 8.56
CA VAL A 182 -23.59 12.66 7.26
C VAL A 182 -23.92 14.15 7.27
N ARG A 183 -22.92 14.97 7.58
CA ARG A 183 -23.01 16.43 7.65
C ARG A 183 -21.80 17.06 6.96
N PRO A 184 -21.87 18.34 6.55
CA PRO A 184 -20.74 19.02 5.95
C PRO A 184 -19.48 18.96 6.81
N GLY A 185 -18.32 18.63 6.18
CA GLY A 185 -17.04 18.44 6.84
C GLY A 185 -16.70 17.00 7.21
N VAL A 186 -17.66 16.08 7.17
CA VAL A 186 -17.43 14.64 7.33
C VAL A 186 -16.86 14.04 6.06
N VAL A 187 -16.06 12.97 6.16
CA VAL A 187 -15.57 12.23 5.01
C VAL A 187 -16.27 10.88 4.91
N VAL A 188 -16.84 10.62 3.76
CA VAL A 188 -17.52 9.36 3.43
C VAL A 188 -16.71 8.63 2.36
N HIS A 189 -16.38 7.37 2.61
CA HIS A 189 -15.76 6.50 1.61
C HIS A 189 -16.84 5.84 0.76
N VAL A 190 -16.82 6.10 -0.54
CA VAL A 190 -17.78 5.58 -1.51
C VAL A 190 -17.11 4.54 -2.38
N ASN A 191 -17.83 3.48 -2.76
CA ASN A 191 -17.34 2.48 -3.70
C ASN A 191 -16.96 3.10 -5.05
N LEU A 192 -16.05 2.43 -5.74
CA LEU A 192 -15.68 2.80 -7.10
C LEU A 192 -16.91 2.72 -8.02
N MET A 193 -17.16 3.77 -8.79
CA MET A 193 -18.34 3.90 -9.65
C MET A 193 -17.97 3.95 -11.13
N GLU A 194 -18.98 3.82 -11.98
CA GLU A 194 -18.84 4.07 -13.41
C GLU A 194 -18.42 5.52 -13.69
N GLY A 195 -17.45 5.70 -14.57
CA GLY A 195 -16.88 7.00 -14.90
C GLY A 195 -15.77 7.49 -13.99
N ASP A 196 -15.49 6.81 -12.87
CA ASP A 196 -14.30 7.12 -12.06
C ASP A 196 -13.01 6.89 -12.85
N ILE A 197 -11.97 7.63 -12.49
CA ILE A 197 -10.69 7.56 -13.19
C ILE A 197 -9.73 6.62 -12.46
N CYS A 198 -9.12 5.72 -13.21
CA CYS A 198 -8.03 4.88 -12.74
C CYS A 198 -6.82 5.01 -13.66
N LEU A 199 -5.63 4.78 -13.13
CA LEU A 199 -4.41 4.64 -13.92
C LEU A 199 -4.19 3.16 -14.23
N PHE A 200 -4.17 2.82 -15.52
CA PHE A 200 -3.98 1.46 -16.00
C PHE A 200 -2.55 1.25 -16.44
N ASN A 201 -1.90 0.20 -15.95
CA ASN A 201 -0.46 -0.03 -16.14
C ASN A 201 -0.14 -1.49 -16.42
N ARG A 202 0.76 -1.74 -17.37
CA ARG A 202 1.43 -3.01 -17.56
C ARG A 202 2.92 -2.87 -17.29
N ALA A 203 3.49 -3.75 -16.48
CA ALA A 203 4.92 -3.84 -16.27
C ALA A 203 5.57 -4.77 -17.32
N PRO A 204 6.79 -4.44 -17.83
CA PRO A 204 7.62 -3.30 -17.48
C PRO A 204 7.16 -1.99 -18.13
N SER A 205 7.16 -0.89 -17.37
CA SER A 205 6.78 0.44 -17.85
C SER A 205 7.97 1.12 -18.53
N LEU A 206 8.14 0.90 -19.83
CA LEU A 206 9.31 1.34 -20.60
C LEU A 206 9.18 2.77 -21.13
N HIS A 207 7.96 3.28 -21.24
CA HIS A 207 7.67 4.63 -21.71
C HIS A 207 6.40 5.17 -21.05
N ARG A 208 6.12 6.47 -21.23
CA ARG A 208 5.00 7.15 -20.55
C ARG A 208 3.63 6.53 -20.88
N GLN A 209 3.44 5.97 -22.07
CA GLN A 209 2.18 5.33 -22.48
C GLN A 209 1.98 3.94 -21.85
N SER A 210 2.97 3.39 -21.14
CA SER A 210 2.80 2.16 -20.36
C SER A 210 1.97 2.36 -19.09
N ILE A 211 1.64 3.62 -18.75
CA ILE A 211 0.68 3.99 -17.71
C ILE A 211 -0.18 5.13 -18.24
N MET A 212 -1.48 4.93 -18.30
CA MET A 212 -2.44 5.92 -18.80
C MET A 212 -3.71 5.90 -17.97
N ALA A 213 -4.45 7.01 -18.00
CA ALA A 213 -5.73 7.13 -17.31
C ALA A 213 -6.88 6.63 -18.19
N PHE A 214 -7.80 5.91 -17.55
CA PHE A 214 -9.03 5.37 -18.15
C PHE A 214 -10.21 5.63 -17.25
N ARG A 215 -11.41 5.64 -17.83
CA ARG A 215 -12.67 5.65 -17.11
C ARG A 215 -13.04 4.22 -16.72
N VAL A 216 -13.42 4.05 -15.48
CA VAL A 216 -13.87 2.77 -14.95
C VAL A 216 -15.26 2.44 -15.48
N ARG A 217 -15.44 1.23 -15.96
CA ARG A 217 -16.74 0.63 -16.25
C ARG A 217 -16.90 -0.66 -15.48
N PRO A 218 -17.81 -0.74 -14.52
CA PRO A 218 -18.07 -1.98 -13.78
C PRO A 218 -18.61 -3.07 -14.70
N VAL A 219 -17.94 -4.24 -14.70
CA VAL A 219 -18.33 -5.39 -15.55
C VAL A 219 -18.54 -6.64 -14.70
N PRO A 220 -19.45 -7.54 -15.09
CA PRO A 220 -19.72 -8.77 -14.36
C PRO A 220 -18.68 -9.88 -14.58
N THR A 221 -17.51 -9.54 -15.11
CA THR A 221 -16.39 -10.46 -15.35
C THR A 221 -15.52 -10.62 -14.11
N LYS A 222 -14.55 -11.54 -14.18
CA LYS A 222 -13.54 -11.75 -13.11
C LYS A 222 -12.20 -11.10 -13.45
N THR A 223 -12.00 -10.72 -14.70
CA THR A 223 -10.76 -10.17 -15.24
C THR A 223 -10.93 -8.69 -15.55
N LEU A 224 -9.82 -7.95 -15.52
CA LEU A 224 -9.80 -6.61 -16.10
C LEU A 224 -9.99 -6.72 -17.61
N SER A 225 -10.69 -5.79 -18.22
CA SER A 225 -10.90 -5.78 -19.67
C SER A 225 -10.67 -4.40 -20.26
N PHE A 226 -10.21 -4.36 -21.50
CA PHE A 226 -10.04 -3.12 -22.24
C PHE A 226 -10.15 -3.37 -23.74
N ASN A 227 -10.32 -2.29 -24.50
CA ASN A 227 -10.48 -2.38 -25.95
C ASN A 227 -9.17 -2.88 -26.60
N PRO A 228 -9.21 -3.90 -27.49
CA PRO A 228 -8.02 -4.46 -28.14
C PRO A 228 -7.17 -3.44 -28.90
N THR A 229 -7.74 -2.34 -29.38
CA THR A 229 -7.00 -1.29 -30.08
C THR A 229 -5.96 -0.59 -29.19
N VAL A 230 -6.10 -0.69 -27.88
CA VAL A 230 -5.21 -0.06 -26.87
C VAL A 230 -4.07 -0.99 -26.44
N CYS A 231 -3.95 -2.18 -27.00
CA CYS A 231 -2.86 -3.12 -26.66
C CYS A 231 -1.48 -2.59 -27.00
N ILE A 232 -1.33 -1.87 -28.11
CA ILE A 232 -0.03 -1.41 -28.62
C ILE A 232 0.75 -0.55 -27.62
N PRO A 233 0.19 0.51 -27.02
CA PRO A 233 0.88 1.33 -26.02
C PRO A 233 1.37 0.54 -24.81
N PHE A 234 0.64 -0.47 -24.37
CA PHE A 234 1.00 -1.32 -23.24
C PHE A 234 1.93 -2.47 -23.62
N ASN A 235 2.14 -2.71 -24.93
CA ASN A 235 2.76 -3.92 -25.44
C ASN A 235 2.15 -5.16 -24.77
N ALA A 236 0.81 -5.19 -24.70
CA ALA A 236 0.04 -6.23 -24.04
C ALA A 236 -0.53 -7.21 -25.07
N ASP A 237 -0.60 -8.46 -24.67
CA ASP A 237 -1.35 -9.50 -25.34
C ASP A 237 -2.31 -10.21 -24.36
N TYR A 238 -3.10 -11.13 -24.85
CA TYR A 238 -4.12 -11.82 -24.06
C TYR A 238 -3.76 -13.30 -23.84
N ASP A 239 -2.47 -13.59 -23.72
CA ASP A 239 -1.94 -14.94 -23.47
C ASP A 239 -1.84 -15.30 -21.98
N GLY A 240 -2.29 -14.41 -21.11
CA GLY A 240 -2.20 -14.54 -19.64
C GLY A 240 -1.55 -13.34 -18.97
N ASP A 241 -1.31 -12.28 -19.72
CA ASP A 241 -0.81 -11.01 -19.17
C ASP A 241 -1.68 -10.51 -18.03
N ALA A 242 -1.02 -9.98 -17.01
CA ALA A 242 -1.67 -9.34 -15.87
C ALA A 242 -1.30 -7.86 -15.81
N MET A 243 -2.29 -7.02 -15.56
CA MET A 243 -2.12 -5.58 -15.48
C MET A 243 -2.62 -5.03 -14.14
N LYS A 244 -2.22 -3.80 -13.84
CA LYS A 244 -2.58 -3.10 -12.61
C LYS A 244 -3.49 -1.92 -12.93
N ALA A 245 -4.57 -1.79 -12.18
CA ALA A 245 -5.42 -0.61 -12.16
C ALA A 245 -5.24 0.10 -10.81
N HIS A 246 -4.67 1.30 -10.82
CA HIS A 246 -4.51 2.14 -9.63
C HIS A 246 -5.70 3.07 -9.53
N PHE A 247 -6.48 2.92 -8.47
CA PHE A 247 -7.67 3.75 -8.26
C PHE A 247 -7.30 4.99 -7.47
N ILE A 248 -7.65 6.14 -8.03
CA ILE A 248 -7.21 7.44 -7.52
C ILE A 248 -8.01 7.79 -6.28
N GLN A 249 -7.31 8.23 -5.22
CA GLN A 249 -7.89 8.51 -3.91
C GLN A 249 -8.09 10.01 -3.63
N SER A 250 -7.51 10.90 -4.42
CA SER A 250 -7.62 12.35 -4.19
C SER A 250 -8.15 13.09 -5.42
N GLU A 251 -8.95 14.12 -5.19
CA GLU A 251 -9.53 14.94 -6.25
C GLU A 251 -8.46 15.68 -7.08
N ALA A 252 -7.36 16.10 -6.45
CA ALA A 252 -6.25 16.75 -7.15
C ALA A 252 -5.58 15.77 -8.15
N ALA A 253 -5.31 14.53 -7.73
CA ALA A 253 -4.74 13.50 -8.60
C ALA A 253 -5.74 13.09 -9.70
N LYS A 254 -7.04 13.09 -9.41
CA LYS A 254 -8.10 12.82 -10.39
C LYS A 254 -8.10 13.88 -11.50
N ALA A 255 -8.02 15.15 -11.11
CA ALA A 255 -7.95 16.26 -12.06
C ALA A 255 -6.67 16.23 -12.91
N GLU A 256 -5.53 15.86 -12.34
CA GLU A 256 -4.27 15.68 -13.06
C GLU A 256 -4.37 14.52 -14.05
N ALA A 257 -4.84 13.36 -13.62
CA ALA A 257 -5.00 12.19 -14.47
C ALA A 257 -5.95 12.47 -15.65
N GLU A 258 -7.06 13.16 -15.41
CA GLU A 258 -8.03 13.52 -16.45
C GLU A 258 -7.46 14.50 -17.47
N LYS A 259 -6.67 15.48 -17.04
CA LYS A 259 -6.14 16.52 -17.93
C LYS A 259 -4.87 16.09 -18.69
N LEU A 260 -4.01 15.28 -18.07
CA LEU A 260 -2.67 15.00 -18.58
C LEU A 260 -2.45 13.54 -18.97
N MET A 261 -3.19 12.58 -18.39
CA MET A 261 -2.88 11.16 -18.56
C MET A 261 -3.96 10.36 -19.31
N MET A 262 -5.10 10.97 -19.61
CA MET A 262 -6.13 10.29 -20.42
C MET A 262 -5.58 9.91 -21.80
N LEU A 263 -5.96 8.72 -22.29
CA LEU A 263 -5.57 8.22 -23.60
C LEU A 263 -5.83 9.25 -24.72
N THR A 264 -6.95 9.97 -24.64
CA THR A 264 -7.35 10.99 -25.61
C THR A 264 -6.51 12.28 -25.56
N LYS A 265 -5.62 12.41 -24.58
CA LYS A 265 -4.73 13.58 -24.37
C LYS A 265 -3.25 13.27 -24.63
N ASN A 266 -2.90 11.99 -24.77
CA ASN A 266 -1.53 11.50 -24.98
C ASN A 266 -1.17 11.31 -26.45
#